data_a153af944a3503980179ea99bd7f2ac2
#
_entry.id   a153af944a3503980179ea99bd7f2ac2
#
_cell.length_a   1.000
_cell.length_b   1.000
_cell.length_c   1.000
_cell.angle_alpha   90.00
_cell.angle_beta   90.00
_cell.angle_gamma   90.00
#
_symmetry.space_group_name_H-M   'P 1'
#
loop_
_entity.id
_entity.type
_entity.pdbx_description
1 polymer ?
#
loop_
_entity_poly.entity_id
_entity_poly.type
_entity_poly.pdbx_seq_one_letter_code
_entity_poly.pdbx_strand_id
1 'polypeptide(L)'
;MRSVDLALYADELAAEASMLAARLERARCRLQRAALEREARHALEATTVERLEVLGVLRCGETRAVRAEITDLTASLRAVESLQAWVEERLA
;
A
#
# COMPACT_ATOMS: atom_id res chain seq x y z
N MET A 1 13.54 -25.92 16.22
CA MET A 1 13.59 -24.46 16.56
C MET A 1 13.19 -24.28 18.02
N ARG A 2 13.94 -23.52 18.78
CA ARG A 2 13.63 -23.24 20.19
C ARG A 2 12.50 -22.25 20.31
N SER A 3 11.74 -22.31 21.42
CA SER A 3 10.61 -21.38 21.68
C SER A 3 11.02 -19.90 21.63
N VAL A 4 12.22 -19.56 22.11
CA VAL A 4 12.77 -18.21 22.06
C VAL A 4 12.98 -17.75 20.62
N ASP A 5 13.51 -18.63 19.76
CA ASP A 5 13.73 -18.32 18.36
C ASP A 5 12.40 -18.13 17.61
N LEU A 6 11.40 -18.94 17.95
CA LEU A 6 10.05 -18.80 17.38
C LEU A 6 9.40 -17.48 17.80
N ALA A 7 9.57 -17.08 19.06
CA ALA A 7 9.02 -15.80 19.55
C ALA A 7 9.67 -14.60 18.85
N LEU A 8 10.99 -14.63 18.69
CA LEU A 8 11.73 -13.60 17.95
C LEU A 8 11.29 -13.55 16.49
N TYR A 9 11.13 -14.70 15.88
CA TYR A 9 10.66 -14.77 14.50
C TYR A 9 9.23 -14.24 14.36
N ALA A 10 8.36 -14.55 15.31
CA ALA A 10 7.00 -13.98 15.35
C ALA A 10 7.01 -12.45 15.41
N ASP A 11 7.92 -11.87 16.22
CA ASP A 11 8.07 -10.41 16.31
C ASP A 11 8.55 -9.81 14.98
N GLU A 12 9.50 -10.45 14.32
CA GLU A 12 9.98 -10.02 12.99
C GLU A 12 8.86 -10.06 11.95
N LEU A 13 8.05 -11.11 11.97
CA LEU A 13 6.89 -11.22 11.07
C LEU A 13 5.84 -10.16 11.35
N ALA A 14 5.59 -9.86 12.61
CA ALA A 14 4.66 -8.79 12.99
C ALA A 14 5.13 -7.42 12.49
N ALA A 15 6.42 -7.14 12.60
CA ALA A 15 7.01 -5.91 12.08
C ALA A 15 6.90 -5.84 10.54
N GLU A 16 7.17 -6.93 9.85
CA GLU A 16 7.05 -7.01 8.39
C GLU A 16 5.59 -6.81 7.94
N ALA A 17 4.64 -7.46 8.62
CA ALA A 17 3.22 -7.29 8.34
C ALA A 17 2.76 -5.83 8.53
N SER A 18 3.21 -5.17 9.59
CA SER A 18 2.92 -3.75 9.85
C SER A 18 3.47 -2.85 8.76
N MET A 19 4.69 -3.11 8.32
CA MET A 19 5.33 -2.34 7.25
C MET A 19 4.59 -2.51 5.92
N LEU A 20 4.21 -3.74 5.57
CA LEU A 20 3.44 -4.03 4.36
C LEU A 20 2.05 -3.40 4.40
N ALA A 21 1.37 -3.47 5.55
CA ALA A 21 0.07 -2.84 5.74
C ALA A 21 0.13 -1.31 5.56
N ALA A 22 1.17 -0.66 6.11
CA ALA A 22 1.37 0.77 5.95
C ALA A 22 1.65 1.16 4.50
N ARG A 23 2.47 0.37 3.80
CA ARG A 23 2.74 0.59 2.36
C ARG A 23 1.48 0.41 1.53
N LEU A 24 0.68 -0.58 1.84
CA LEU A 24 -0.59 -0.85 1.16
C LEU A 24 -1.56 0.33 1.34
N GLU A 25 -1.67 0.85 2.56
CA GLU A 25 -2.52 2.01 2.86
C GLU A 25 -2.07 3.24 2.09
N ARG A 26 -0.77 3.50 2.02
CA ARG A 26 -0.23 4.61 1.23
C ARG A 26 -0.53 4.46 -0.27
N ALA A 27 -0.44 3.24 -0.80
CA ALA A 27 -0.77 2.96 -2.19
C ALA A 27 -2.27 3.18 -2.48
N ARG A 28 -3.14 2.79 -1.55
CA ARG A 28 -4.58 3.05 -1.64
C ARG A 28 -4.90 4.54 -1.63
N CYS A 29 -4.23 5.30 -0.78
CA CYS A 29 -4.38 6.76 -0.74
C CYS A 29 -3.95 7.42 -2.06
N ARG A 30 -2.85 6.94 -2.66
CA ARG A 30 -2.41 7.43 -3.97
C ARG A 30 -3.44 7.12 -5.06
N LEU A 31 -4.07 5.96 -5.00
CA LEU A 31 -5.12 5.60 -5.96
C LEU A 31 -6.35 6.50 -5.82
N GLN A 32 -6.79 6.76 -4.60
CA GLN A 32 -7.90 7.66 -4.31
C GLN A 32 -7.60 9.08 -4.79
N ARG A 33 -6.39 9.56 -4.52
CA ARG A 33 -5.93 10.87 -4.98
C ARG A 33 -5.96 10.97 -6.51
N ALA A 34 -5.48 9.95 -7.21
CA ALA A 34 -5.50 9.91 -8.67
C ALA A 34 -6.93 9.97 -9.22
N ALA A 35 -7.89 9.32 -8.55
CA ALA A 35 -9.30 9.37 -8.93
C ALA A 35 -9.87 10.78 -8.76
N LEU A 36 -9.58 11.45 -7.64
CA LEU A 36 -9.99 12.85 -7.41
C LEU A 36 -9.39 13.80 -8.43
N GLU A 37 -8.12 13.64 -8.75
CA GLU A 37 -7.45 14.47 -9.74
C GLU A 37 -8.06 14.29 -11.13
N ARG A 38 -8.47 13.08 -11.47
CA ARG A 38 -9.16 12.79 -12.72
C ARG A 38 -10.53 13.50 -12.78
N GLU A 39 -11.29 13.43 -11.70
CA GLU A 39 -12.57 14.13 -11.59
C GLU A 39 -12.38 15.64 -11.71
N ALA A 40 -11.37 16.19 -11.05
CA ALA A 40 -11.06 17.62 -11.10
C ALA A 40 -10.71 18.07 -12.52
N ARG A 41 -9.96 17.27 -13.28
CA ARG A 41 -9.61 17.59 -14.66
C ARG A 41 -10.84 17.67 -15.57
N HIS A 42 -11.86 16.88 -15.28
CA HIS A 42 -13.11 16.91 -16.04
C HIS A 42 -14.05 18.04 -15.60
N ALA A 43 -13.98 18.46 -14.34
CA ALA A 43 -14.85 19.46 -13.77
C ALA A 43 -14.35 20.90 -13.95
N LEU A 44 -13.05 21.11 -14.04
CA LEU A 44 -12.42 22.43 -14.10
C LEU A 44 -12.09 22.83 -15.55
N GLU A 45 -11.98 24.15 -15.76
CA GLU A 45 -11.57 24.70 -17.05
C GLU A 45 -10.13 24.29 -17.39
N ALA A 46 -9.84 24.13 -18.69
CA ALA A 46 -8.52 23.73 -19.18
C ALA A 46 -7.39 24.61 -18.67
N THR A 47 -7.60 25.92 -18.65
CA THR A 47 -6.59 26.89 -18.18
C THR A 47 -6.30 26.73 -16.71
N THR A 48 -7.31 26.43 -15.90
CA THR A 48 -7.18 26.16 -14.47
C THR A 48 -6.39 24.86 -14.26
N VAL A 49 -6.74 23.80 -15.00
CA VAL A 49 -6.04 22.50 -14.94
C VAL A 49 -4.56 22.68 -15.27
N GLU A 50 -4.23 23.38 -16.35
CA GLU A 50 -2.84 23.64 -16.74
C GLU A 50 -2.06 24.36 -15.63
N ARG A 51 -2.67 25.35 -15.00
CA ARG A 51 -2.05 26.06 -13.89
C ARG A 51 -1.76 25.16 -12.70
N LEU A 52 -2.72 24.29 -12.36
CA LEU A 52 -2.58 23.34 -11.26
C LEU A 52 -1.52 22.29 -11.54
N GLU A 53 -1.38 21.86 -12.80
CA GLU A 53 -0.31 20.95 -13.21
C GLU A 53 1.07 21.61 -13.08
N VAL A 54 1.20 22.85 -13.49
CA VAL A 54 2.45 23.63 -13.35
C VAL A 54 2.84 23.78 -11.88
N LEU A 55 1.87 24.01 -11.01
CA LEU A 55 2.09 24.13 -9.57
C LEU A 55 2.39 22.77 -8.90
N GLY A 56 2.22 21.66 -9.61
CA GLY A 56 2.45 20.32 -9.06
C GLY A 56 1.33 19.83 -8.12
N VAL A 57 0.19 20.52 -8.11
CA VAL A 57 -0.97 20.13 -7.31
C VAL A 57 -1.76 19.03 -7.98
N LEU A 58 -1.87 19.07 -9.31
CA LEU A 58 -2.41 17.97 -10.11
C LEU A 58 -1.24 17.23 -10.76
N ARG A 59 -1.14 15.93 -10.49
CA ARG A 59 -0.08 15.08 -11.02
C ARG A 59 -0.64 14.10 -12.04
N CYS A 60 0.15 13.78 -13.07
CA CYS A 60 -0.15 12.65 -13.94
C CYS A 60 0.22 11.36 -13.19
N GLY A 61 -0.75 10.76 -12.50
CA GLY A 61 -0.54 9.51 -11.81
C GLY A 61 -0.79 8.31 -12.73
N GLU A 62 0.14 7.37 -12.77
CA GLU A 62 -0.10 6.08 -13.41
C GLU A 62 -0.92 5.19 -12.48
N THR A 63 -2.24 5.25 -12.61
CA THR A 63 -3.15 4.43 -11.80
C THR A 63 -2.90 2.94 -11.99
N ARG A 64 -2.46 2.54 -13.18
CA ARG A 64 -2.14 1.15 -13.49
C ARG A 64 -0.98 0.63 -12.63
N ALA A 65 0.10 1.42 -12.51
CA ALA A 65 1.25 1.06 -11.69
C ALA A 65 0.87 0.98 -10.20
N VAL A 66 0.05 1.92 -9.72
CA VAL A 66 -0.42 1.90 -8.33
C VAL A 66 -1.31 0.69 -8.06
N ARG A 67 -2.19 0.33 -8.99
CA ARG A 67 -3.03 -0.87 -8.87
C ARG A 67 -2.21 -2.15 -8.83
N ALA A 68 -1.16 -2.23 -9.66
CA ALA A 68 -0.25 -3.37 -9.65
C ALA A 68 0.49 -3.46 -8.31
N GLU A 69 0.94 -2.33 -7.76
CA GLU A 69 1.58 -2.27 -6.45
C GLU A 69 0.63 -2.75 -5.34
N ILE A 70 -0.64 -2.33 -5.37
CA ILE A 70 -1.66 -2.78 -4.41
C ILE A 70 -1.85 -4.29 -4.48
N THR A 71 -1.92 -4.86 -5.68
CA THR A 71 -2.04 -6.30 -5.88
C THR A 71 -0.86 -7.04 -5.29
N ASP A 72 0.36 -6.60 -5.56
CA ASP A 72 1.59 -7.20 -5.03
C ASP A 72 1.68 -7.10 -3.52
N LEU A 73 1.39 -5.92 -2.96
CA LEU A 73 1.43 -5.70 -1.51
C LEU A 73 0.37 -6.53 -0.79
N THR A 74 -0.82 -6.67 -1.38
CA THR A 74 -1.88 -7.51 -0.82
C THR A 74 -1.46 -8.97 -0.79
N ALA A 75 -0.87 -9.46 -1.88
CA ALA A 75 -0.37 -10.84 -1.95
C ALA A 75 0.76 -11.08 -0.94
N SER A 76 1.70 -10.14 -0.82
CA SER A 76 2.81 -10.22 0.12
C SER A 76 2.32 -10.22 1.57
N LEU A 77 1.37 -9.34 1.90
CA LEU A 77 0.80 -9.28 3.24
C LEU A 77 0.07 -10.57 3.60
N ARG A 78 -0.71 -11.13 2.69
CA ARG A 78 -1.39 -12.41 2.90
C ARG A 78 -0.41 -13.55 3.13
N ALA A 79 0.69 -13.56 2.39
CA ALA A 79 1.75 -14.57 2.56
C ALA A 79 2.39 -14.47 3.95
N VAL A 80 2.70 -13.25 4.41
CA VAL A 80 3.25 -13.02 5.75
C VAL A 80 2.25 -13.43 6.82
N GLU A 81 0.98 -13.08 6.66
CA GLU A 81 -0.09 -13.45 7.59
C GLU A 81 -0.28 -14.97 7.68
N SER A 82 -0.16 -15.68 6.55
CA SER A 82 -0.21 -17.14 6.54
C SER A 82 0.96 -17.75 7.33
N LEU A 83 2.15 -17.19 7.18
CA LEU A 83 3.32 -17.63 7.93
C LEU A 83 3.18 -17.30 9.42
N GLN A 84 2.63 -16.14 9.75
CA GLN A 84 2.32 -15.77 11.14
C GLN A 84 1.39 -16.78 11.79
N ALA A 85 0.31 -17.16 11.11
CA ALA A 85 -0.63 -18.15 11.61
C ALA A 85 0.04 -19.51 11.86
N TRP A 86 0.91 -19.92 10.94
CA TRP A 86 1.68 -21.16 11.08
C TRP A 86 2.62 -21.12 12.29
N VAL A 87 3.30 -19.99 12.50
CA VAL A 87 4.21 -19.79 13.65
C VAL A 87 3.43 -19.78 14.96
N GLU A 88 2.28 -19.10 15.01
CA GLU A 88 1.42 -19.04 16.18
C GLU A 88 0.94 -20.43 16.63
N GLU A 89 0.62 -21.30 15.70
CA GLU A 89 0.26 -22.69 16.01
C GLU A 89 1.39 -23.43 16.70
N ARG A 90 2.64 -23.13 16.35
CA ARG A 90 3.83 -23.77 16.94
C ARG A 90 4.20 -23.18 18.29
N LEU A 91 3.76 -21.94 18.59
CA LEU A 91 3.97 -21.29 19.88
C LEU A 91 2.92 -21.71 20.92
N ALA A 92 1.79 -22.18 20.45
CA ALA A 92 0.67 -22.60 21.31
C ALA A 92 0.92 -23.92 22.05
#